data_17980e3fa2692f7e73d0bab5fe004299
#
_entry.id   17980e3fa2692f7e73d0bab5fe004299
#
_cell.length_a   1.000
_cell.length_b   1.000
_cell.length_c   1.000
_cell.angle_alpha   90.00
_cell.angle_beta   90.00
_cell.angle_gamma   90.00
#
_symmetry.space_group_name_H-M   'P 1'
#
loop_
_entity.id
_entity.type
_entity.pdbx_description
1 polymer ?
#
loop_
_entity_poly.entity_id
_entity_poly.type
_entity_poly.pdbx_seq_one_letter_code
_entity_poly.pdbx_strand_id
1 'polypeptide(L)'
;MESVSLSEAQIESSRGFRTDDERLRSIADKVFAKQRLDFEDGLTLYGSSDILAVGWLANWVRESLHGDITYFNVNRHINPTNVCVAACRLCAFGRKKDDVGAYTMALEEAWTAAATGYHEAVTEFHIVGGLHPDLPLEYFLDLVRGLKERFPKVHIKAFTMVEVSFLARRAKISIPEVLVKLKDAGVDSMPGGGAEIFSDRVRHIICDHKIDGGEWLETARAAHKLGLRSNATMLYGHVENDEDRVDHMLRLREVQDDTGGFQTFIPLAFHPDNTPLQHLPRTTGLTDLRQIAVGRLLLDNFAHIKAYWQMMTAGIAQVALRFGADDIDGTVIEEKIYHDAGASTPQGMRRSDLIRLIREAGREPFERDTLYRPVIRTEDSFTVAV
;
A
#
# COMPACT_ATOMS: atom_id res chain seq x y z
N MET A 1 -8.04 30.60 2.39
CA MET A 1 -8.18 29.56 1.36
C MET A 1 -8.17 30.27 0.01
N GLU A 2 -7.03 30.24 -0.68
CA GLU A 2 -6.97 30.76 -2.05
C GLU A 2 -7.75 29.77 -2.94
N SER A 3 -8.76 30.31 -3.64
CA SER A 3 -9.49 29.56 -4.67
C SER A 3 -8.52 29.26 -5.82
N VAL A 4 -7.96 28.06 -5.84
CA VAL A 4 -7.16 27.62 -6.99
C VAL A 4 -8.11 27.50 -8.18
N SER A 5 -8.11 28.49 -9.07
CA SER A 5 -8.87 28.42 -10.30
C SER A 5 -8.35 27.28 -11.18
N LEU A 6 -9.28 26.50 -11.75
CA LEU A 6 -8.93 25.52 -12.78
C LEU A 6 -8.28 26.24 -13.95
N SER A 7 -7.28 25.61 -14.58
CA SER A 7 -6.75 26.09 -15.86
C SER A 7 -7.79 25.93 -16.96
N GLU A 8 -7.69 26.73 -18.04
CA GLU A 8 -8.59 26.61 -19.19
C GLU A 8 -8.63 25.17 -19.74
N ALA A 9 -7.48 24.49 -19.79
CA ALA A 9 -7.38 23.10 -20.21
C ALA A 9 -8.14 22.13 -19.29
N GLN A 10 -8.12 22.36 -17.97
CA GLN A 10 -8.89 21.57 -17.01
C GLN A 10 -10.39 21.82 -17.13
N ILE A 11 -10.81 23.06 -17.38
CA ILE A 11 -12.22 23.41 -17.64
C ILE A 11 -12.68 22.75 -18.95
N GLU A 12 -11.88 22.77 -19.99
CA GLU A 12 -12.21 22.14 -21.27
C GLU A 12 -12.30 20.62 -21.14
N SER A 13 -11.35 20.00 -20.42
CA SER A 13 -11.38 18.55 -20.19
C SER A 13 -12.59 18.11 -19.35
N SER A 14 -13.05 18.92 -18.37
CA SER A 14 -14.22 18.58 -17.56
C SER A 14 -15.53 18.50 -18.39
N ARG A 15 -15.61 19.21 -19.52
CA ARG A 15 -16.75 19.14 -20.45
C ARG A 15 -16.88 17.77 -21.13
N GLY A 16 -15.88 16.92 -21.06
CA GLY A 16 -15.91 15.53 -21.54
C GLY A 16 -16.67 14.55 -20.65
N PHE A 17 -16.99 14.93 -19.41
CA PHE A 17 -17.71 14.04 -18.49
C PHE A 17 -19.11 13.71 -18.98
N ARG A 18 -19.47 12.42 -18.98
CA ARG A 18 -20.80 11.93 -19.34
C ARG A 18 -21.20 10.82 -18.37
N THR A 19 -22.45 10.84 -17.94
CA THR A 19 -23.05 9.80 -17.12
C THR A 19 -24.58 9.83 -17.23
N ASP A 20 -25.18 8.67 -17.13
CA ASP A 20 -26.64 8.49 -17.00
C ASP A 20 -27.08 8.42 -15.53
N ASP A 21 -26.12 8.33 -14.58
CA ASP A 21 -26.43 8.38 -13.13
C ASP A 21 -26.42 9.84 -12.64
N GLU A 22 -27.61 10.40 -12.47
CA GLU A 22 -27.78 11.79 -11.99
C GLU A 22 -27.03 12.10 -10.69
N ARG A 23 -26.86 11.09 -9.81
CA ARG A 23 -26.15 11.28 -8.53
C ARG A 23 -24.66 11.58 -8.77
N LEU A 24 -24.06 11.00 -9.83
CA LEU A 24 -22.67 11.25 -10.19
C LEU A 24 -22.44 12.67 -10.74
N ARG A 25 -23.46 13.35 -11.24
CA ARG A 25 -23.31 14.75 -11.72
C ARG A 25 -23.01 15.68 -10.56
N SER A 26 -23.73 15.56 -9.44
CA SER A 26 -23.43 16.36 -8.25
C SER A 26 -22.03 16.09 -7.70
N ILE A 27 -21.56 14.84 -7.73
CA ILE A 27 -20.21 14.47 -7.33
C ILE A 27 -19.17 15.06 -8.28
N ALA A 28 -19.44 14.99 -9.59
CA ALA A 28 -18.56 15.59 -10.60
C ALA A 28 -18.39 17.09 -10.40
N ASP A 29 -19.48 17.81 -10.10
CA ASP A 29 -19.42 19.24 -9.79
C ASP A 29 -18.52 19.55 -8.57
N LYS A 30 -18.64 18.74 -7.49
CA LYS A 30 -17.74 18.84 -6.32
C LYS A 30 -16.29 18.58 -6.72
N VAL A 31 -16.01 17.51 -7.49
CA VAL A 31 -14.67 17.13 -7.93
C VAL A 31 -14.04 18.24 -8.79
N PHE A 32 -14.78 18.78 -9.77
CA PHE A 32 -14.27 19.86 -10.62
C PHE A 32 -14.05 21.15 -9.85
N ALA A 33 -14.88 21.43 -8.83
CA ALA A 33 -14.70 22.55 -7.93
C ALA A 33 -13.62 22.30 -6.84
N LYS A 34 -12.95 21.14 -6.85
CA LYS A 34 -11.98 20.71 -5.81
C LYS A 34 -12.57 20.75 -4.40
N GLN A 35 -13.87 20.47 -4.30
CA GLN A 35 -14.54 20.31 -3.03
C GLN A 35 -14.35 18.87 -2.52
N ARG A 36 -14.15 18.77 -1.21
CA ARG A 36 -13.94 17.48 -0.55
C ARG A 36 -15.23 16.66 -0.56
N LEU A 37 -15.12 15.40 -0.99
CA LEU A 37 -16.22 14.45 -0.92
C LEU A 37 -16.42 13.95 0.51
N ASP A 38 -17.68 13.73 0.88
CA ASP A 38 -18.08 13.23 2.19
C ASP A 38 -18.44 11.73 2.18
N PHE A 39 -18.98 11.24 3.29
CA PHE A 39 -19.36 9.85 3.48
C PHE A 39 -20.43 9.39 2.48
N GLU A 40 -21.48 10.21 2.27
CA GLU A 40 -22.57 9.91 1.37
C GLU A 40 -22.13 9.94 -0.11
N ASP A 41 -21.23 10.83 -0.45
CA ASP A 41 -20.58 10.85 -1.78
C ASP A 41 -19.83 9.52 -2.01
N GLY A 42 -19.10 9.04 -1.00
CA GLY A 42 -18.40 7.77 -1.05
C GLY A 42 -19.33 6.58 -1.28
N LEU A 43 -20.43 6.51 -0.56
CA LEU A 43 -21.46 5.48 -0.76
C LEU A 43 -22.10 5.57 -2.14
N THR A 44 -22.33 6.78 -2.64
CA THR A 44 -22.86 6.99 -3.98
C THR A 44 -21.91 6.47 -5.06
N LEU A 45 -20.60 6.73 -4.92
CA LEU A 45 -19.58 6.21 -5.83
C LEU A 45 -19.51 4.68 -5.84
N TYR A 46 -19.63 4.04 -4.66
CA TYR A 46 -19.68 2.58 -4.57
C TYR A 46 -20.97 2.01 -5.18
N GLY A 47 -22.11 2.64 -4.93
CA GLY A 47 -23.43 2.20 -5.36
C GLY A 47 -23.76 2.53 -6.83
N SER A 48 -22.94 3.28 -7.55
CA SER A 48 -23.18 3.59 -8.95
C SER A 48 -22.89 2.38 -9.86
N SER A 49 -23.80 2.11 -10.79
CA SER A 49 -23.58 1.12 -11.85
C SER A 49 -22.67 1.65 -12.99
N ASP A 50 -22.47 2.96 -13.08
CA ASP A 50 -21.65 3.60 -14.11
C ASP A 50 -20.18 3.67 -13.69
N ILE A 51 -19.53 2.50 -13.66
CA ILE A 51 -18.11 2.39 -13.30
C ILE A 51 -17.20 3.19 -14.24
N LEU A 52 -17.60 3.39 -15.49
CA LEU A 52 -16.80 4.16 -16.45
C LEU A 52 -16.79 5.64 -16.11
N ALA A 53 -17.94 6.20 -15.70
CA ALA A 53 -18.01 7.58 -15.23
C ALA A 53 -17.22 7.78 -13.93
N VAL A 54 -17.32 6.87 -12.96
CA VAL A 54 -16.51 6.92 -11.72
C VAL A 54 -15.02 6.86 -12.05
N GLY A 55 -14.60 5.94 -12.93
CA GLY A 55 -13.21 5.81 -13.39
C GLY A 55 -12.73 7.05 -14.15
N TRP A 56 -13.58 7.64 -14.96
CA TRP A 56 -13.26 8.86 -15.70
C TRP A 56 -12.97 10.04 -14.75
N LEU A 57 -13.82 10.25 -13.73
CA LEU A 57 -13.59 11.28 -12.70
C LEU A 57 -12.28 11.06 -11.94
N ALA A 58 -12.01 9.83 -11.53
CA ALA A 58 -10.79 9.47 -10.85
C ALA A 58 -9.55 9.69 -11.72
N ASN A 59 -9.64 9.34 -13.00
CA ASN A 59 -8.58 9.59 -13.97
C ASN A 59 -8.34 11.09 -14.20
N TRP A 60 -9.42 11.88 -14.26
CA TRP A 60 -9.31 13.33 -14.37
C TRP A 60 -8.54 13.95 -13.18
N VAL A 61 -8.85 13.52 -11.95
CA VAL A 61 -8.10 13.93 -10.74
C VAL A 61 -6.64 13.50 -10.84
N ARG A 62 -6.39 12.24 -11.21
CA ARG A 62 -5.06 11.67 -11.37
C ARG A 62 -4.23 12.46 -12.40
N GLU A 63 -4.79 12.77 -13.56
CA GLU A 63 -4.10 13.52 -14.62
C GLU A 63 -3.87 14.98 -14.21
N SER A 64 -4.76 15.57 -13.41
CA SER A 64 -4.56 16.91 -12.85
C SER A 64 -3.38 16.96 -11.86
N LEU A 65 -3.06 15.85 -11.18
CA LEU A 65 -1.96 15.76 -10.21
C LEU A 65 -0.62 15.36 -10.86
N HIS A 66 -0.65 14.45 -11.82
CA HIS A 66 0.54 13.74 -12.30
C HIS A 66 0.75 13.81 -13.82
N GLY A 67 -0.17 14.45 -14.56
CA GLY A 67 -0.11 14.44 -16.03
C GLY A 67 -0.13 13.00 -16.56
N ASP A 68 0.81 12.64 -17.42
CA ASP A 68 0.95 11.28 -17.93
C ASP A 68 1.93 10.40 -17.15
N ILE A 69 2.58 10.92 -16.11
CA ILE A 69 3.57 10.19 -15.34
C ILE A 69 2.92 9.03 -14.58
N THR A 70 3.54 7.86 -14.66
CA THR A 70 3.22 6.72 -13.81
C THR A 70 4.48 6.21 -13.11
N TYR A 71 4.39 6.09 -11.79
CA TYR A 71 5.49 5.74 -10.92
C TYR A 71 5.65 4.23 -10.78
N PHE A 72 6.92 3.80 -10.65
CA PHE A 72 7.29 2.44 -10.28
C PHE A 72 8.64 2.44 -9.57
N ASN A 73 8.97 1.37 -8.84
CA ASN A 73 10.28 1.22 -8.23
C ASN A 73 10.89 -0.18 -8.47
N VAL A 74 12.14 -0.35 -8.07
CA VAL A 74 12.81 -1.65 -8.05
C VAL A 74 12.95 -2.06 -6.59
N ASN A 75 12.04 -2.93 -6.14
CA ASN A 75 11.94 -3.34 -4.75
C ASN A 75 12.05 -4.86 -4.58
N ARG A 76 12.50 -5.26 -3.40
CA ARG A 76 12.61 -6.65 -2.97
C ARG A 76 11.93 -6.83 -1.62
N HIS A 77 11.18 -7.93 -1.48
CA HIS A 77 10.55 -8.31 -0.23
C HIS A 77 11.46 -9.22 0.59
N ILE A 78 11.47 -9.01 1.90
CA ILE A 78 12.16 -9.87 2.88
C ILE A 78 11.16 -10.18 3.98
N ASN A 79 10.86 -11.47 4.14
CA ASN A 79 9.96 -11.93 5.18
C ASN A 79 10.80 -12.73 6.19
N PRO A 80 11.33 -12.11 7.27
CA PRO A 80 12.29 -12.76 8.15
C PRO A 80 11.71 -13.93 8.93
N THR A 81 10.40 -13.95 9.15
CA THR A 81 9.70 -15.06 9.79
C THR A 81 8.23 -15.11 9.37
N ASN A 82 7.68 -16.33 9.26
CA ASN A 82 6.23 -16.55 9.17
C ASN A 82 5.62 -17.01 10.50
N VAL A 83 6.42 -17.18 11.56
CA VAL A 83 5.89 -17.51 12.88
C VAL A 83 5.10 -16.32 13.43
N CYS A 84 3.80 -16.53 13.71
CA CYS A 84 2.90 -15.45 14.07
C CYS A 84 1.87 -15.89 15.12
N VAL A 85 1.76 -15.11 16.21
CA VAL A 85 0.78 -15.36 17.28
C VAL A 85 -0.59 -14.76 16.99
N ALA A 86 -0.73 -13.90 15.97
CA ALA A 86 -1.99 -13.23 15.69
C ALA A 86 -3.08 -14.15 15.12
N ALA A 87 -2.71 -15.26 14.49
CA ALA A 87 -3.63 -16.30 13.98
C ALA A 87 -4.84 -15.72 13.19
N CYS A 88 -4.61 -14.70 12.36
CA CYS A 88 -5.65 -14.02 11.60
C CYS A 88 -6.32 -14.96 10.60
N ARG A 89 -7.65 -14.95 10.55
CA ARG A 89 -8.42 -15.78 9.63
C ARG A 89 -8.24 -15.41 8.14
N LEU A 90 -7.79 -14.20 7.88
CA LEU A 90 -7.50 -13.72 6.51
C LEU A 90 -6.12 -14.16 5.99
N CYS A 91 -5.24 -14.69 6.84
CA CYS A 91 -3.83 -14.85 6.51
C CYS A 91 -3.46 -16.32 6.26
N ALA A 92 -2.95 -16.61 5.07
CA ALA A 92 -2.40 -17.93 4.70
C ALA A 92 -0.90 -18.06 5.02
N PHE A 93 -0.19 -16.97 5.28
CA PHE A 93 1.26 -16.94 5.51
C PHE A 93 1.65 -17.32 6.94
N GLY A 94 0.91 -16.82 7.95
CA GLY A 94 1.21 -17.03 9.36
C GLY A 94 1.18 -18.50 9.77
N ARG A 95 2.17 -18.92 10.55
CA ARG A 95 2.30 -20.27 11.13
C ARG A 95 2.49 -20.18 12.64
N LYS A 96 2.01 -21.18 13.39
CA LYS A 96 2.47 -21.37 14.77
C LYS A 96 3.91 -21.89 14.73
N LYS A 97 4.65 -21.71 15.82
CA LYS A 97 6.07 -22.05 15.89
C LYS A 97 6.40 -23.51 15.51
N ASP A 98 5.50 -24.42 15.86
CA ASP A 98 5.68 -25.86 15.65
C ASP A 98 4.94 -26.38 14.40
N ASP A 99 4.30 -25.51 13.62
CA ASP A 99 3.61 -25.90 12.41
C ASP A 99 4.60 -26.28 11.30
N VAL A 100 4.19 -27.20 10.45
CA VAL A 100 4.94 -27.53 9.23
C VAL A 100 5.07 -26.29 8.35
N GLY A 101 6.31 -26.00 7.92
CA GLY A 101 6.61 -24.82 7.11
C GLY A 101 6.82 -23.53 7.91
N ALA A 102 6.78 -23.59 9.26
CA ALA A 102 7.21 -22.48 10.09
C ALA A 102 8.72 -22.25 9.92
N TYR A 103 9.11 -20.98 9.76
CA TYR A 103 10.51 -20.61 9.65
C TYR A 103 10.82 -19.27 10.31
N THR A 104 12.07 -19.11 10.70
CA THR A 104 12.67 -17.85 11.14
C THR A 104 14.09 -17.83 10.58
N MET A 105 14.40 -16.82 9.79
CA MET A 105 15.73 -16.65 9.21
C MET A 105 16.75 -16.28 10.28
N ALA A 106 17.95 -16.85 10.23
CA ALA A 106 19.10 -16.26 10.87
C ALA A 106 19.44 -14.91 10.19
N LEU A 107 20.16 -14.01 10.89
CA LEU A 107 20.49 -12.70 10.32
C LEU A 107 21.27 -12.81 9.01
N GLU A 108 22.25 -13.73 8.94
CA GLU A 108 23.04 -14.02 7.75
C GLU A 108 22.18 -14.51 6.58
N GLU A 109 21.15 -15.32 6.85
CA GLU A 109 20.22 -15.80 5.82
C GLU A 109 19.41 -14.64 5.25
N ALA A 110 18.91 -13.73 6.10
CA ALA A 110 18.16 -12.56 5.67
C ALA A 110 19.02 -11.58 4.85
N TRP A 111 20.27 -11.36 5.27
CA TRP A 111 21.21 -10.50 4.54
C TRP A 111 21.64 -11.12 3.22
N THR A 112 21.83 -12.44 3.16
CA THR A 112 22.11 -13.19 1.94
C THR A 112 20.92 -13.12 0.98
N ALA A 113 19.70 -13.30 1.49
CA ALA A 113 18.47 -13.16 0.69
C ALA A 113 18.35 -11.76 0.08
N ALA A 114 18.75 -10.70 0.79
CA ALA A 114 18.77 -9.35 0.26
C ALA A 114 19.73 -9.19 -0.94
N ALA A 115 20.83 -9.93 -0.95
CA ALA A 115 21.87 -9.86 -2.00
C ALA A 115 21.60 -10.78 -3.20
N THR A 116 20.80 -11.84 -3.03
CA THR A 116 20.74 -12.96 -4.00
C THR A 116 19.80 -12.66 -5.17
N GLY A 117 20.27 -13.00 -6.39
CA GLY A 117 19.39 -13.31 -7.52
C GLY A 117 18.82 -12.13 -8.30
N TYR A 118 19.32 -10.91 -8.13
CA TYR A 118 18.82 -9.77 -8.90
C TYR A 118 19.95 -9.02 -9.61
N HIS A 119 19.75 -8.75 -10.92
CA HIS A 119 20.75 -8.13 -11.81
C HIS A 119 20.69 -6.59 -11.85
N GLU A 120 19.63 -5.99 -11.31
CA GLU A 120 19.46 -4.54 -11.23
C GLU A 120 19.57 -4.07 -9.77
N ALA A 121 20.20 -2.93 -9.53
CA ALA A 121 20.33 -2.40 -8.18
C ALA A 121 18.96 -2.08 -7.57
N VAL A 122 18.63 -2.76 -6.49
CA VAL A 122 17.39 -2.59 -5.73
C VAL A 122 17.41 -1.24 -5.03
N THR A 123 16.32 -0.48 -5.13
CA THR A 123 16.17 0.82 -4.47
C THR A 123 15.49 0.73 -3.11
N GLU A 124 14.73 -0.35 -2.86
CA GLU A 124 13.95 -0.54 -1.62
C GLU A 124 13.96 -2.00 -1.17
N PHE A 125 14.25 -2.23 0.11
CA PHE A 125 13.88 -3.46 0.80
C PHE A 125 12.56 -3.25 1.56
N HIS A 126 11.57 -4.09 1.26
CA HIS A 126 10.29 -4.13 1.94
C HIS A 126 10.27 -5.28 2.93
N ILE A 127 10.25 -4.99 4.23
CA ILE A 127 10.41 -5.99 5.30
C ILE A 127 9.15 -6.05 6.13
N VAL A 128 8.48 -7.19 6.10
CA VAL A 128 7.32 -7.51 6.95
C VAL A 128 7.37 -8.99 7.31
N GLY A 129 6.87 -9.34 8.49
CA GLY A 129 6.88 -10.72 8.96
C GLY A 129 5.76 -11.06 9.92
N GLY A 130 5.82 -12.28 10.45
CA GLY A 130 4.95 -12.73 11.52
C GLY A 130 5.27 -12.08 12.87
N LEU A 131 4.28 -12.01 13.76
CA LEU A 131 4.45 -11.56 15.15
C LEU A 131 5.07 -12.69 15.96
N HIS A 132 6.38 -12.82 15.91
CA HIS A 132 7.10 -13.95 16.50
C HIS A 132 7.15 -13.84 18.04
N PRO A 133 6.69 -14.85 18.81
CA PRO A 133 6.58 -14.78 20.25
C PRO A 133 7.91 -14.71 20.99
N ASP A 134 8.99 -15.24 20.42
CA ASP A 134 10.27 -15.42 21.13
C ASP A 134 11.38 -14.49 20.64
N LEU A 135 11.28 -13.90 19.44
CA LEU A 135 12.30 -13.00 18.93
C LEU A 135 12.34 -11.70 19.72
N PRO A 136 13.52 -11.30 20.24
CA PRO A 136 13.69 -10.01 20.93
C PRO A 136 13.68 -8.85 19.92
N LEU A 137 13.46 -7.64 20.40
CA LEU A 137 13.55 -6.41 19.59
C LEU A 137 14.92 -6.30 18.91
N GLU A 138 15.99 -6.68 19.59
CA GLU A 138 17.37 -6.64 19.08
C GLU A 138 17.56 -7.39 17.78
N TYR A 139 16.88 -8.54 17.59
CA TYR A 139 16.92 -9.27 16.30
C TYR A 139 16.51 -8.36 15.13
N PHE A 140 15.43 -7.61 15.30
CA PHE A 140 14.90 -6.72 14.23
C PHE A 140 15.80 -5.48 14.04
N LEU A 141 16.38 -4.95 15.11
CA LEU A 141 17.35 -3.87 15.03
C LEU A 141 18.63 -4.30 14.31
N ASP A 142 19.16 -5.47 14.64
CA ASP A 142 20.37 -6.01 14.03
C ASP A 142 20.14 -6.40 12.56
N LEU A 143 18.96 -6.93 12.22
CA LEU A 143 18.56 -7.16 10.84
C LEU A 143 18.69 -5.88 10.01
N VAL A 144 18.13 -4.78 10.49
CA VAL A 144 18.15 -3.48 9.80
C VAL A 144 19.55 -2.90 9.75
N ARG A 145 20.31 -2.90 10.86
CA ARG A 145 21.71 -2.43 10.90
C ARG A 145 22.58 -3.15 9.88
N GLY A 146 22.50 -4.49 9.87
CA GLY A 146 23.27 -5.29 8.93
C GLY A 146 22.90 -5.08 7.46
N LEU A 147 21.62 -4.79 7.16
CA LEU A 147 21.20 -4.38 5.82
C LEU A 147 21.74 -3.00 5.46
N LYS A 148 21.69 -2.02 6.35
CA LYS A 148 22.25 -0.67 6.10
C LYS A 148 23.76 -0.68 5.92
N GLU A 149 24.48 -1.51 6.67
CA GLU A 149 25.92 -1.67 6.52
C GLU A 149 26.29 -2.23 5.15
N ARG A 150 25.56 -3.24 4.67
CA ARG A 150 25.83 -3.91 3.39
C ARG A 150 25.28 -3.15 2.17
N PHE A 151 24.16 -2.45 2.36
CA PHE A 151 23.41 -1.76 1.30
C PHE A 151 23.07 -0.32 1.71
N PRO A 152 24.05 0.56 1.93
CA PRO A 152 23.84 1.88 2.54
C PRO A 152 22.94 2.81 1.71
N LYS A 153 22.84 2.60 0.39
CA LYS A 153 22.00 3.39 -0.51
C LYS A 153 20.55 2.89 -0.61
N VAL A 154 20.29 1.65 -0.19
CA VAL A 154 18.96 1.05 -0.31
C VAL A 154 18.06 1.56 0.80
N HIS A 155 16.87 2.01 0.44
CA HIS A 155 15.83 2.43 1.38
C HIS A 155 15.25 1.21 2.10
N ILE A 156 15.20 1.24 3.42
CA ILE A 156 14.59 0.19 4.23
C ILE A 156 13.20 0.64 4.65
N LYS A 157 12.18 0.03 4.04
CA LYS A 157 10.79 0.13 4.43
C LYS A 157 10.45 -1.07 5.30
N ALA A 158 10.38 -0.87 6.62
CA ALA A 158 10.27 -1.98 7.54
C ALA A 158 9.28 -1.73 8.67
N PHE A 159 8.63 -2.79 9.02
CA PHE A 159 7.70 -3.07 10.10
C PHE A 159 6.41 -2.24 10.06
N THR A 160 5.31 -2.98 10.02
CA THR A 160 3.96 -2.43 10.07
C THR A 160 3.64 -1.85 11.46
N MET A 161 2.59 -1.05 11.56
CA MET A 161 2.10 -0.52 12.84
C MET A 161 1.77 -1.65 13.83
N VAL A 162 1.29 -2.78 13.31
CA VAL A 162 1.00 -3.99 14.10
C VAL A 162 2.28 -4.60 14.69
N GLU A 163 3.34 -4.72 13.89
CA GLU A 163 4.63 -5.24 14.34
C GLU A 163 5.26 -4.31 15.38
N VAL A 164 5.23 -3.00 15.16
CA VAL A 164 5.76 -2.00 16.10
C VAL A 164 5.03 -2.07 17.46
N SER A 165 3.70 -2.09 17.45
CA SER A 165 2.91 -2.24 18.68
C SER A 165 3.22 -3.56 19.39
N PHE A 166 3.34 -4.66 18.65
CA PHE A 166 3.71 -5.96 19.22
C PHE A 166 5.10 -5.93 19.85
N LEU A 167 6.10 -5.36 19.18
CA LEU A 167 7.48 -5.21 19.69
C LEU A 167 7.52 -4.33 20.94
N ALA A 168 6.73 -3.25 20.99
CA ALA A 168 6.62 -2.38 22.16
C ALA A 168 6.11 -3.14 23.38
N ARG A 169 5.02 -3.90 23.22
CA ARG A 169 4.47 -4.75 24.30
C ARG A 169 5.46 -5.81 24.75
N ARG A 170 6.17 -6.45 23.82
CA ARG A 170 7.18 -7.49 24.12
C ARG A 170 8.39 -6.93 24.86
N ALA A 171 8.93 -5.80 24.39
CA ALA A 171 10.08 -5.14 25.01
C ALA A 171 9.71 -4.36 26.27
N LYS A 172 8.42 -4.21 26.59
CA LYS A 172 7.89 -3.42 27.73
C LYS A 172 8.35 -1.96 27.70
N ILE A 173 8.37 -1.37 26.52
CA ILE A 173 8.65 0.04 26.26
C ILE A 173 7.52 0.66 25.43
N SER A 174 7.47 1.97 25.34
CA SER A 174 6.45 2.68 24.58
C SER A 174 6.64 2.53 23.05
N ILE A 175 5.56 2.72 22.29
CA ILE A 175 5.60 2.75 20.83
C ILE A 175 6.62 3.79 20.31
N PRO A 176 6.63 5.06 20.80
CA PRO A 176 7.65 6.03 20.39
C PRO A 176 9.08 5.56 20.63
N GLU A 177 9.37 4.89 21.75
CA GLU A 177 10.71 4.37 22.02
C GLU A 177 11.12 3.28 21.02
N VAL A 178 10.21 2.36 20.63
CA VAL A 178 10.48 1.38 19.57
C VAL A 178 10.76 2.07 18.24
N LEU A 179 9.92 3.05 17.87
CA LEU A 179 10.08 3.80 16.63
C LEU A 179 11.42 4.54 16.55
N VAL A 180 11.86 5.17 17.65
CA VAL A 180 13.19 5.80 17.74
C VAL A 180 14.30 4.77 17.52
N LYS A 181 14.25 3.63 18.23
CA LYS A 181 15.25 2.56 18.07
C LYS A 181 15.30 2.00 16.65
N LEU A 182 14.14 1.80 15.99
CA LEU A 182 14.05 1.35 14.61
C LEU A 182 14.63 2.39 13.63
N LYS A 183 14.32 3.66 13.84
CA LYS A 183 14.88 4.76 13.05
C LYS A 183 16.40 4.85 13.20
N ASP A 184 16.90 4.77 14.43
CA ASP A 184 18.34 4.79 14.73
C ASP A 184 19.07 3.56 14.16
N ALA A 185 18.39 2.42 14.06
CA ALA A 185 18.91 1.22 13.41
C ALA A 185 18.97 1.37 11.87
N GLY A 186 18.22 2.31 11.27
CA GLY A 186 18.24 2.59 9.84
C GLY A 186 16.94 2.30 9.10
N VAL A 187 15.80 2.16 9.80
CA VAL A 187 14.48 2.16 9.14
C VAL A 187 14.22 3.55 8.57
N ASP A 188 13.94 3.63 7.28
CA ASP A 188 13.72 4.90 6.58
C ASP A 188 12.24 5.25 6.43
N SER A 189 11.37 4.24 6.30
CA SER A 189 9.90 4.38 6.24
C SER A 189 9.20 3.10 6.65
N MET A 190 7.87 3.12 6.71
CA MET A 190 7.07 2.00 7.18
C MET A 190 6.05 1.54 6.13
N PRO A 191 5.79 0.21 6.00
CA PRO A 191 4.69 -0.30 5.20
C PRO A 191 3.34 -0.04 5.89
N GLY A 192 2.27 0.02 5.09
CA GLY A 192 0.92 0.26 5.60
C GLY A 192 0.14 -0.98 6.03
N GLY A 193 0.76 -2.17 5.96
CA GLY A 193 0.08 -3.43 6.24
C GLY A 193 -0.50 -3.53 7.65
N GLY A 194 -1.43 -4.47 7.84
CA GLY A 194 -2.10 -4.70 9.11
C GLY A 194 -3.27 -3.76 9.42
N ALA A 195 -3.49 -2.72 8.62
CA ALA A 195 -4.67 -1.85 8.70
C ALA A 195 -5.97 -2.63 8.44
N GLU A 196 -5.94 -3.50 7.48
CA GLU A 196 -7.06 -4.30 6.97
C GLU A 196 -8.31 -3.43 6.71
N ILE A 197 -9.27 -3.44 7.62
CA ILE A 197 -10.40 -2.51 7.76
C ILE A 197 -10.45 -2.03 9.21
N PHE A 198 -10.78 -0.76 9.46
CA PHE A 198 -10.82 -0.19 10.81
C PHE A 198 -12.11 -0.48 11.57
N SER A 199 -13.16 -0.97 10.90
CA SER A 199 -14.42 -1.40 11.52
C SER A 199 -14.18 -2.54 12.52
N ASP A 200 -14.53 -2.34 13.80
CA ASP A 200 -14.37 -3.34 14.85
C ASP A 200 -15.17 -4.61 14.55
N ARG A 201 -16.38 -4.46 13.98
CA ARG A 201 -17.20 -5.57 13.51
C ARG A 201 -16.43 -6.48 12.55
N VAL A 202 -15.74 -5.89 11.58
CA VAL A 202 -14.98 -6.62 10.58
C VAL A 202 -13.73 -7.22 11.19
N ARG A 203 -12.96 -6.43 11.97
CA ARG A 203 -11.71 -6.89 12.62
C ARG A 203 -11.94 -8.10 13.52
N HIS A 204 -13.04 -8.11 14.27
CA HIS A 204 -13.44 -9.24 15.11
C HIS A 204 -13.60 -10.55 14.33
N ILE A 205 -14.05 -10.47 13.07
CA ILE A 205 -14.21 -11.64 12.21
C ILE A 205 -12.87 -12.09 11.58
N ILE A 206 -12.02 -11.14 11.15
CA ILE A 206 -10.87 -11.45 10.29
C ILE A 206 -9.53 -11.47 11.03
N CYS A 207 -9.35 -10.67 12.08
CA CYS A 207 -8.05 -10.44 12.74
C CYS A 207 -8.18 -9.99 14.21
N ASP A 208 -9.03 -10.62 15.00
CA ASP A 208 -9.39 -10.27 16.38
C ASP A 208 -8.19 -10.07 17.33
N HIS A 209 -7.07 -10.77 17.09
CA HIS A 209 -5.87 -10.69 17.94
C HIS A 209 -4.86 -9.61 17.50
N LYS A 210 -5.17 -8.84 16.46
CA LYS A 210 -4.40 -7.66 16.10
C LYS A 210 -4.84 -6.44 16.92
N ILE A 211 -4.01 -5.41 16.89
CA ILE A 211 -4.41 -4.07 17.39
C ILE A 211 -5.68 -3.60 16.68
N ASP A 212 -6.48 -2.82 17.37
CA ASP A 212 -7.67 -2.20 16.78
C ASP A 212 -7.30 -1.09 15.77
N GLY A 213 -8.31 -0.56 15.08
CA GLY A 213 -8.11 0.49 14.09
C GLY A 213 -7.59 1.79 14.68
N GLY A 214 -8.01 2.13 15.91
CA GLY A 214 -7.54 3.32 16.63
C GLY A 214 -6.06 3.24 16.98
N GLU A 215 -5.62 2.13 17.56
CA GLU A 215 -4.22 1.90 17.90
C GLU A 215 -3.33 1.89 16.65
N TRP A 216 -3.82 1.34 15.51
CA TRP A 216 -3.09 1.40 14.25
C TRP A 216 -2.87 2.84 13.80
N LEU A 217 -3.93 3.67 13.80
CA LEU A 217 -3.86 5.09 13.40
C LEU A 217 -2.95 5.91 14.34
N GLU A 218 -3.04 5.69 15.66
CA GLU A 218 -2.18 6.38 16.63
C GLU A 218 -0.70 5.98 16.48
N THR A 219 -0.42 4.70 16.17
CA THR A 219 0.95 4.25 15.88
C THR A 219 1.48 4.93 14.60
N ALA A 220 0.64 5.09 13.56
CA ALA A 220 1.01 5.83 12.37
C ALA A 220 1.30 7.30 12.68
N ARG A 221 0.43 7.97 13.47
CA ARG A 221 0.68 9.36 13.93
C ARG A 221 2.01 9.49 14.68
N ALA A 222 2.33 8.54 15.56
CA ALA A 222 3.58 8.53 16.30
C ALA A 222 4.81 8.39 15.37
N ALA A 223 4.73 7.51 14.37
CA ALA A 223 5.77 7.36 13.36
C ALA A 223 5.96 8.64 12.54
N HIS A 224 4.87 9.23 12.06
CA HIS A 224 4.90 10.47 11.28
C HIS A 224 5.51 11.64 12.06
N LYS A 225 5.19 11.79 13.36
CA LYS A 225 5.80 12.81 14.24
C LYS A 225 7.31 12.68 14.37
N LEU A 226 7.84 11.47 14.22
CA LEU A 226 9.28 11.19 14.19
C LEU A 226 9.90 11.36 12.79
N GLY A 227 9.11 11.74 11.78
CA GLY A 227 9.53 11.88 10.38
C GLY A 227 9.65 10.56 9.63
N LEU A 228 9.16 9.44 10.20
CA LEU A 228 9.03 8.17 9.50
C LEU A 228 7.72 8.20 8.69
N ARG A 229 7.82 8.35 7.38
CA ARG A 229 6.65 8.25 6.49
C ARG A 229 6.18 6.80 6.37
N SER A 230 4.91 6.63 5.98
CA SER A 230 4.36 5.29 5.77
C SER A 230 3.42 5.22 4.56
N ASN A 231 3.13 4.01 4.12
CA ASN A 231 1.98 3.76 3.25
C ASN A 231 0.70 3.64 4.10
N ALA A 232 -0.45 3.78 3.46
CA ALA A 232 -1.75 3.41 4.00
C ALA A 232 -2.35 2.29 3.14
N THR A 233 -2.97 1.29 3.77
CA THR A 233 -3.58 0.15 3.07
C THR A 233 -5.01 -0.05 3.50
N MET A 234 -5.81 -0.64 2.64
CA MET A 234 -7.15 -1.17 2.94
C MET A 234 -7.27 -2.55 2.29
N LEU A 235 -7.63 -3.58 3.07
CA LEU A 235 -7.96 -4.90 2.52
C LEU A 235 -9.45 -4.94 2.22
N TYR A 236 -9.82 -5.30 1.00
CA TYR A 236 -11.21 -5.36 0.53
C TYR A 236 -11.54 -6.69 -0.14
N GLY A 237 -12.84 -6.99 -0.26
CA GLY A 237 -13.35 -8.19 -0.92
C GLY A 237 -13.49 -9.38 0.02
N HIS A 238 -13.72 -9.14 1.31
CA HIS A 238 -13.96 -10.19 2.30
C HIS A 238 -15.35 -10.06 2.96
N VAL A 239 -15.45 -9.58 4.21
CA VAL A 239 -16.72 -9.50 4.97
C VAL A 239 -17.15 -8.06 5.28
N GLU A 240 -16.39 -7.10 4.78
CA GLU A 240 -16.69 -5.67 4.86
C GLU A 240 -17.80 -5.28 3.86
N ASN A 241 -18.41 -4.14 4.10
CA ASN A 241 -19.35 -3.49 3.19
C ASN A 241 -18.82 -2.12 2.73
N ASP A 242 -19.59 -1.40 1.90
CA ASP A 242 -19.16 -0.12 1.35
C ASP A 242 -19.03 0.96 2.44
N GLU A 243 -19.87 0.92 3.50
CA GLU A 243 -19.77 1.83 4.65
C GLU A 243 -18.45 1.64 5.39
N ASP A 244 -18.03 0.38 5.63
CA ASP A 244 -16.74 0.06 6.26
C ASP A 244 -15.56 0.60 5.45
N ARG A 245 -15.64 0.52 4.10
CA ARG A 245 -14.59 1.00 3.19
C ARG A 245 -14.50 2.52 3.19
N VAL A 246 -15.64 3.21 3.15
CA VAL A 246 -15.70 4.67 3.18
C VAL A 246 -15.18 5.19 4.52
N ASP A 247 -15.67 4.65 5.65
CA ASP A 247 -15.20 5.01 7.01
C ASP A 247 -13.67 4.84 7.11
N HIS A 248 -13.13 3.71 6.64
CA HIS A 248 -11.71 3.43 6.66
C HIS A 248 -10.91 4.53 5.93
N MET A 249 -11.32 4.89 4.71
CA MET A 249 -10.64 5.93 3.93
C MET A 249 -10.76 7.31 4.57
N LEU A 250 -11.92 7.66 5.11
CA LEU A 250 -12.10 8.96 5.79
C LEU A 250 -11.22 9.07 7.04
N ARG A 251 -11.09 8.01 7.83
CA ARG A 251 -10.17 7.98 8.99
C ARG A 251 -8.70 8.08 8.58
N LEU A 252 -8.29 7.47 7.47
CA LEU A 252 -6.95 7.66 6.90
C LEU A 252 -6.75 9.12 6.46
N ARG A 253 -7.75 9.71 5.81
CA ARG A 253 -7.73 11.11 5.37
C ARG A 253 -7.54 12.08 6.53
N GLU A 254 -8.22 11.85 7.67
CA GLU A 254 -8.04 12.65 8.89
C GLU A 254 -6.60 12.59 9.41
N VAL A 255 -5.99 11.39 9.48
CA VAL A 255 -4.59 11.27 9.90
C VAL A 255 -3.65 11.97 8.91
N GLN A 256 -3.97 11.91 7.61
CA GLN A 256 -3.18 12.60 6.60
C GLN A 256 -3.32 14.13 6.71
N ASP A 257 -4.49 14.65 7.03
CA ASP A 257 -4.69 16.07 7.31
C ASP A 257 -3.83 16.54 8.49
N ASP A 258 -3.72 15.72 9.54
CA ASP A 258 -2.96 16.05 10.75
C ASP A 258 -1.45 15.95 10.57
N THR A 259 -0.99 15.00 9.74
CA THR A 259 0.43 14.60 9.76
C THR A 259 1.15 14.77 8.42
N GLY A 260 0.42 14.69 7.30
CA GLY A 260 1.02 14.62 5.96
C GLY A 260 1.98 13.43 5.76
N GLY A 261 1.92 12.41 6.64
CA GLY A 261 2.93 11.37 6.71
C GLY A 261 2.69 10.16 5.82
N PHE A 262 1.47 9.95 5.32
CA PHE A 262 1.21 8.89 4.35
C PHE A 262 1.75 9.25 2.97
N GLN A 263 2.47 8.31 2.35
CA GLN A 263 3.07 8.46 1.03
C GLN A 263 2.11 8.07 -0.08
N THR A 264 1.40 6.95 0.11
CA THR A 264 0.48 6.39 -0.88
C THR A 264 -0.62 5.59 -0.21
N PHE A 265 -1.78 5.53 -0.84
CA PHE A 265 -2.83 4.58 -0.50
C PHE A 265 -2.79 3.37 -1.42
N ILE A 266 -2.92 2.17 -0.85
CA ILE A 266 -2.84 0.89 -1.54
C ILE A 266 -4.08 0.06 -1.20
N PRO A 267 -5.10 0.00 -2.03
CA PRO A 267 -6.17 -0.97 -1.85
C PRO A 267 -5.66 -2.37 -2.22
N LEU A 268 -5.88 -3.33 -1.33
CA LEU A 268 -5.38 -4.69 -1.41
C LEU A 268 -6.55 -5.66 -1.58
N ALA A 269 -6.61 -6.36 -2.71
CA ALA A 269 -7.64 -7.36 -2.98
C ALA A 269 -7.45 -8.60 -2.10
N PHE A 270 -8.48 -9.04 -1.38
CA PHE A 270 -8.39 -10.23 -0.56
C PHE A 270 -8.28 -11.50 -1.41
N HIS A 271 -7.30 -12.34 -1.09
CA HIS A 271 -7.14 -13.67 -1.66
C HIS A 271 -7.56 -14.71 -0.61
N PRO A 272 -8.68 -15.42 -0.83
CA PRO A 272 -9.27 -16.30 0.18
C PRO A 272 -8.59 -17.68 0.28
N ASP A 273 -7.84 -18.11 -0.75
CA ASP A 273 -7.33 -19.47 -0.83
C ASP A 273 -6.36 -19.78 0.32
N ASN A 274 -6.38 -21.01 0.79
CA ASN A 274 -5.57 -21.47 1.92
C ASN A 274 -5.82 -20.74 3.24
N THR A 275 -6.93 -20.00 3.36
CA THR A 275 -7.34 -19.32 4.58
C THR A 275 -8.62 -19.94 5.17
N PRO A 276 -8.93 -19.73 6.45
CA PRO A 276 -10.25 -20.05 7.00
C PRO A 276 -11.45 -19.37 6.32
N LEU A 277 -11.20 -18.36 5.47
CA LEU A 277 -12.21 -17.63 4.71
C LEU A 277 -12.28 -18.06 3.24
N GLN A 278 -11.73 -19.21 2.87
CA GLN A 278 -11.70 -19.74 1.49
C GLN A 278 -13.07 -19.95 0.84
N HIS A 279 -14.15 -19.90 1.62
CA HIS A 279 -15.53 -19.95 1.11
C HIS A 279 -15.99 -18.64 0.49
N LEU A 280 -15.27 -17.54 0.69
CA LEU A 280 -15.58 -16.24 0.08
C LEU A 280 -15.10 -16.22 -1.38
N PRO A 281 -15.82 -15.52 -2.28
CA PRO A 281 -15.38 -15.36 -3.65
C PRO A 281 -14.14 -14.44 -3.72
N ARG A 282 -13.33 -14.62 -4.75
CA ARG A 282 -12.30 -13.63 -5.11
C ARG A 282 -12.97 -12.34 -5.64
N THR A 283 -12.29 -11.22 -5.51
CA THR A 283 -12.70 -9.97 -6.13
C THR A 283 -12.74 -10.09 -7.66
N THR A 284 -13.47 -9.19 -8.29
CA THR A 284 -13.51 -9.07 -9.75
C THR A 284 -12.72 -7.84 -10.19
N GLY A 285 -12.30 -7.80 -11.46
CA GLY A 285 -11.62 -6.63 -12.00
C GLY A 285 -12.44 -5.34 -11.88
N LEU A 286 -13.77 -5.41 -11.95
CA LEU A 286 -14.64 -4.24 -11.75
C LEU A 286 -14.61 -3.77 -10.30
N THR A 287 -14.58 -4.70 -9.33
CA THR A 287 -14.40 -4.38 -7.92
C THR A 287 -13.06 -3.69 -7.69
N ASP A 288 -11.99 -4.25 -8.26
CA ASP A 288 -10.62 -3.72 -8.11
C ASP A 288 -10.49 -2.30 -8.67
N LEU A 289 -11.03 -2.08 -9.88
CA LEU A 289 -11.04 -0.77 -10.53
C LEU A 289 -11.86 0.27 -9.74
N ARG A 290 -12.99 -0.15 -9.15
CA ARG A 290 -13.82 0.70 -8.29
C ARG A 290 -13.05 1.13 -7.04
N GLN A 291 -12.32 0.22 -6.38
CA GLN A 291 -11.52 0.55 -5.19
C GLN A 291 -10.47 1.62 -5.49
N ILE A 292 -9.77 1.49 -6.62
CA ILE A 292 -8.81 2.49 -7.09
C ILE A 292 -9.48 3.84 -7.32
N ALA A 293 -10.59 3.84 -8.07
CA ALA A 293 -11.28 5.08 -8.45
C ALA A 293 -11.87 5.81 -7.23
N VAL A 294 -12.56 5.10 -6.35
CA VAL A 294 -13.12 5.68 -5.12
C VAL A 294 -12.01 6.17 -4.20
N GLY A 295 -10.93 5.40 -4.06
CA GLY A 295 -9.76 5.80 -3.29
C GLY A 295 -9.16 7.12 -3.78
N ARG A 296 -8.99 7.30 -5.11
CA ARG A 296 -8.51 8.56 -5.71
C ARG A 296 -9.43 9.74 -5.42
N LEU A 297 -10.76 9.51 -5.46
CA LEU A 297 -11.76 10.57 -5.31
C LEU A 297 -11.96 10.98 -3.85
N LEU A 298 -11.94 10.03 -2.90
CA LEU A 298 -12.15 10.32 -1.47
C LEU A 298 -10.90 10.82 -0.75
N LEU A 299 -9.71 10.35 -1.16
CA LEU A 299 -8.44 10.67 -0.52
C LEU A 299 -7.76 11.85 -1.20
N ASP A 300 -8.42 13.01 -1.18
CA ASP A 300 -8.01 14.25 -1.85
C ASP A 300 -6.64 14.79 -1.38
N ASN A 301 -6.21 14.42 -0.18
CA ASN A 301 -4.94 14.79 0.43
C ASN A 301 -3.82 13.73 0.28
N PHE A 302 -4.10 12.61 -0.44
CA PHE A 302 -3.09 11.62 -0.80
C PHE A 302 -2.52 11.93 -2.19
N ALA A 303 -1.21 12.14 -2.26
CA ALA A 303 -0.55 12.37 -3.54
C ALA A 303 -0.68 11.15 -4.47
N HIS A 304 -0.50 9.95 -3.94
CA HIS A 304 -0.38 8.73 -4.73
C HIS A 304 -1.42 7.67 -4.38
N ILE A 305 -1.98 7.04 -5.41
CA ILE A 305 -2.82 5.83 -5.32
C ILE A 305 -2.15 4.72 -6.11
N LYS A 306 -1.89 3.60 -5.44
CA LYS A 306 -1.12 2.51 -6.01
C LYS A 306 -2.00 1.34 -6.46
N ALA A 307 -1.83 0.91 -7.70
CA ALA A 307 -2.37 -0.34 -8.22
C ALA A 307 -1.36 -1.48 -7.98
N TYR A 308 -1.56 -2.26 -6.91
CA TYR A 308 -0.65 -3.33 -6.53
C TYR A 308 -0.87 -4.57 -7.40
N TRP A 309 -0.10 -4.70 -8.47
CA TRP A 309 -0.27 -5.71 -9.52
C TRP A 309 -0.20 -7.17 -9.01
N GLN A 310 0.50 -7.43 -7.90
CA GLN A 310 0.57 -8.76 -7.30
C GLN A 310 -0.81 -9.30 -6.90
N MET A 311 -1.69 -8.42 -6.43
CA MET A 311 -3.00 -8.84 -5.92
C MET A 311 -4.11 -8.73 -6.97
N MET A 312 -4.11 -7.67 -7.79
CA MET A 312 -5.15 -7.45 -8.79
C MET A 312 -4.80 -7.94 -10.21
N THR A 313 -3.65 -8.57 -10.38
CA THR A 313 -3.00 -8.96 -11.65
C THR A 313 -2.42 -7.78 -12.43
N ALA A 314 -1.40 -8.06 -13.24
CA ALA A 314 -0.74 -7.03 -14.08
C ALA A 314 -1.70 -6.37 -15.07
N GLY A 315 -2.64 -7.14 -15.64
CA GLY A 315 -3.62 -6.61 -16.62
C GLY A 315 -4.61 -5.63 -15.97
N ILE A 316 -5.14 -5.95 -14.78
CA ILE A 316 -6.03 -5.03 -14.05
C ILE A 316 -5.26 -3.82 -13.54
N ALA A 317 -4.06 -4.00 -12.99
CA ALA A 317 -3.22 -2.89 -12.56
C ALA A 317 -2.90 -1.93 -13.72
N GLN A 318 -2.66 -2.44 -14.94
CA GLN A 318 -2.47 -1.62 -16.13
C GLN A 318 -3.72 -0.78 -16.45
N VAL A 319 -4.92 -1.38 -16.41
CA VAL A 319 -6.18 -0.65 -16.64
C VAL A 319 -6.43 0.38 -15.52
N ALA A 320 -6.07 0.06 -14.29
CA ALA A 320 -6.20 0.96 -13.13
C ALA A 320 -5.45 2.28 -13.30
N LEU A 321 -4.41 2.34 -14.14
CA LEU A 321 -3.71 3.58 -14.52
C LEU A 321 -4.60 4.57 -15.29
N ARG A 322 -5.76 4.11 -15.76
CA ARG A 322 -6.83 4.92 -16.38
C ARG A 322 -8.05 5.09 -15.45
N PHE A 323 -7.96 4.56 -14.22
CA PHE A 323 -9.00 4.62 -13.19
C PHE A 323 -8.55 5.33 -11.91
N GLY A 324 -7.51 6.16 -11.98
CA GLY A 324 -7.07 6.98 -10.86
C GLY A 324 -5.74 6.56 -10.22
N ALA A 325 -5.19 5.38 -10.52
CA ALA A 325 -3.86 5.00 -10.05
C ALA A 325 -2.78 5.78 -10.82
N ASP A 326 -1.75 6.19 -10.10
CA ASP A 326 -0.54 6.81 -10.65
C ASP A 326 0.74 6.02 -10.37
N ASP A 327 0.65 4.94 -9.58
CA ASP A 327 1.75 4.06 -9.20
C ASP A 327 1.36 2.60 -9.42
N ILE A 328 2.22 1.81 -10.07
CA ILE A 328 1.98 0.38 -10.34
C ILE A 328 2.74 -0.54 -9.37
N ASP A 329 3.36 0.04 -8.32
CA ASP A 329 4.33 -0.58 -7.45
C ASP A 329 5.68 -0.83 -8.15
N GLY A 330 6.33 -1.93 -7.85
CA GLY A 330 7.66 -2.21 -8.34
C GLY A 330 7.83 -3.64 -8.82
N THR A 331 9.07 -4.07 -8.85
CA THR A 331 9.46 -5.42 -9.25
C THR A 331 8.96 -6.49 -8.29
N VAL A 332 8.72 -6.17 -7.02
CA VAL A 332 8.13 -7.03 -5.97
C VAL A 332 8.75 -8.42 -5.93
N ILE A 333 10.10 -8.48 -5.87
CA ILE A 333 10.82 -9.74 -5.91
C ILE A 333 10.65 -10.50 -4.59
N GLU A 334 10.35 -11.79 -4.69
CA GLU A 334 10.17 -12.73 -3.56
C GLU A 334 9.02 -12.37 -2.60
N GLU A 335 7.91 -11.89 -3.11
CA GLU A 335 6.68 -11.73 -2.34
C GLU A 335 6.09 -13.12 -2.00
N LYS A 336 5.97 -13.46 -0.70
CA LYS A 336 5.50 -14.77 -0.23
C LYS A 336 4.10 -14.73 0.35
N ILE A 337 3.68 -13.61 0.92
CA ILE A 337 2.46 -13.52 1.73
C ILE A 337 1.21 -13.79 0.87
N TYR A 338 1.13 -13.20 -0.30
CA TYR A 338 0.01 -13.38 -1.22
C TYR A 338 0.08 -14.66 -2.03
N HIS A 339 1.31 -15.15 -2.29
CA HIS A 339 1.48 -16.43 -2.96
C HIS A 339 1.03 -17.60 -2.07
N ASP A 340 1.25 -17.52 -0.76
CA ASP A 340 0.69 -18.49 0.20
C ASP A 340 -0.85 -18.46 0.22
N ALA A 341 -1.46 -17.29 -0.05
CA ALA A 341 -2.91 -17.12 -0.21
C ALA A 341 -3.42 -17.43 -1.64
N GLY A 342 -2.63 -18.07 -2.47
CA GLY A 342 -3.03 -18.54 -3.80
C GLY A 342 -2.94 -17.49 -4.90
N ALA A 343 -2.11 -16.45 -4.77
CA ALA A 343 -1.85 -15.54 -5.87
C ALA A 343 -1.24 -16.29 -7.06
N SER A 344 -1.79 -16.07 -8.25
CA SER A 344 -1.32 -16.69 -9.50
C SER A 344 -0.33 -15.82 -10.30
N THR A 345 -0.02 -14.63 -9.80
CA THR A 345 0.96 -13.72 -10.38
C THR A 345 2.39 -14.25 -10.20
N PRO A 346 3.35 -13.89 -11.07
CA PRO A 346 4.75 -14.29 -10.87
C PRO A 346 5.32 -13.67 -9.59
N GLN A 347 6.32 -14.31 -9.00
CA GLN A 347 7.00 -13.84 -7.77
C GLN A 347 7.93 -12.63 -7.99
N GLY A 348 7.73 -11.91 -9.05
CA GLY A 348 8.45 -10.70 -9.41
C GLY A 348 8.21 -10.33 -10.86
N MET A 349 8.32 -9.06 -11.18
CA MET A 349 8.23 -8.53 -12.54
C MET A 349 9.53 -7.81 -12.90
N ARG A 350 10.01 -7.99 -14.13
CA ARG A 350 11.19 -7.26 -14.58
C ARG A 350 10.88 -5.78 -14.72
N ARG A 351 11.87 -4.94 -14.45
CA ARG A 351 11.79 -3.50 -14.68
C ARG A 351 11.32 -3.15 -16.11
N SER A 352 11.84 -3.86 -17.12
CA SER A 352 11.47 -3.68 -18.54
C SER A 352 9.98 -3.98 -18.79
N ASP A 353 9.42 -4.97 -18.09
CA ASP A 353 8.00 -5.33 -18.23
C ASP A 353 7.09 -4.28 -17.58
N LEU A 354 7.47 -3.71 -16.43
CA LEU A 354 6.78 -2.57 -15.82
C LEU A 354 6.75 -1.36 -16.76
N ILE A 355 7.90 -1.01 -17.33
CA ILE A 355 8.02 0.09 -18.30
C ILE A 355 7.13 -0.16 -19.51
N ARG A 356 7.11 -1.37 -20.06
CA ARG A 356 6.26 -1.76 -21.16
C ARG A 356 4.78 -1.63 -20.82
N LEU A 357 4.32 -2.16 -19.68
CA LEU A 357 2.93 -2.07 -19.21
C LEU A 357 2.48 -0.61 -19.08
N ILE A 358 3.32 0.25 -18.50
CA ILE A 358 3.02 1.68 -18.33
C ILE A 358 2.88 2.37 -19.69
N ARG A 359 3.79 2.11 -20.64
CA ARG A 359 3.75 2.70 -21.98
C ARG A 359 2.56 2.22 -22.79
N GLU A 360 2.22 0.93 -22.74
CA GLU A 360 1.04 0.37 -23.39
C GLU A 360 -0.27 0.94 -22.82
N ALA A 361 -0.29 1.38 -21.54
CA ALA A 361 -1.39 2.15 -20.96
C ALA A 361 -1.46 3.60 -21.47
N GLY A 362 -0.52 4.04 -22.34
CA GLY A 362 -0.40 5.43 -22.80
C GLY A 362 0.07 6.37 -21.69
N ARG A 363 0.95 5.89 -20.81
CA ARG A 363 1.52 6.65 -19.69
C ARG A 363 3.05 6.72 -19.82
N GLU A 364 3.66 7.71 -19.15
CA GLU A 364 5.11 7.89 -19.13
C GLU A 364 5.69 7.23 -17.86
N PRO A 365 6.58 6.20 -18.00
CA PRO A 365 7.16 5.52 -16.85
C PRO A 365 8.18 6.40 -16.14
N PHE A 366 8.02 6.53 -14.82
CA PHE A 366 8.92 7.28 -13.96
C PHE A 366 9.44 6.37 -12.84
N GLU A 367 10.72 6.02 -12.88
CA GLU A 367 11.31 5.26 -11.80
C GLU A 367 11.58 6.16 -10.61
N ARG A 368 11.05 5.78 -9.46
CA ARG A 368 11.15 6.49 -8.19
C ARG A 368 11.87 5.68 -7.12
N ASP A 369 12.41 6.38 -6.13
CA ASP A 369 12.71 5.75 -4.84
C ASP A 369 11.43 5.62 -3.97
N THR A 370 11.59 5.17 -2.74
CA THR A 370 10.46 5.02 -1.79
C THR A 370 9.77 6.33 -1.46
N LEU A 371 10.49 7.46 -1.51
CA LEU A 371 9.97 8.80 -1.19
C LEU A 371 9.50 9.57 -2.44
N TYR A 372 9.29 8.87 -3.56
CA TYR A 372 8.86 9.44 -4.85
C TYR A 372 9.86 10.40 -5.50
N ARG A 373 11.15 10.30 -5.14
CA ARG A 373 12.22 11.06 -5.79
C ARG A 373 12.72 10.31 -7.05
N PRO A 374 13.18 11.03 -8.09
CA PRO A 374 13.67 10.41 -9.32
C PRO A 374 14.87 9.49 -9.07
N VAL A 375 14.83 8.30 -9.65
CA VAL A 375 15.95 7.36 -9.69
C VAL A 375 16.64 7.47 -11.04
N ILE A 376 17.92 7.80 -11.03
CA ILE A 376 18.79 7.82 -12.21
C ILE A 376 19.65 6.57 -12.17
N ARG A 377 19.49 5.70 -13.18
CA ARG A 377 20.23 4.45 -13.26
C ARG A 377 21.47 4.57 -14.12
N THR A 378 22.52 3.89 -13.67
CA THR A 378 23.67 3.48 -14.47
C THR A 378 23.60 1.96 -14.67
N GLU A 379 24.55 1.38 -15.42
CA GLU A 379 24.55 -0.06 -15.75
C GLU A 379 24.52 -0.94 -14.49
N ASP A 380 25.26 -0.59 -13.44
CA ASP A 380 25.43 -1.40 -12.22
C ASP A 380 24.97 -0.70 -10.92
N SER A 381 24.36 0.48 -10.99
CA SER A 381 24.05 1.28 -9.80
C SER A 381 22.89 2.23 -10.06
N PHE A 382 22.51 2.95 -9.01
CA PHE A 382 21.55 4.06 -9.09
C PHE A 382 21.98 5.23 -8.22
N THR A 383 21.46 6.40 -8.55
CA THR A 383 21.47 7.59 -7.70
C THR A 383 20.05 8.12 -7.58
N VAL A 384 19.73 8.76 -6.46
CA VAL A 384 18.46 9.45 -6.25
C VAL A 384 18.71 10.93 -6.42
N ALA A 385 17.96 11.57 -7.32
CA ALA A 385 18.05 13.01 -7.48
C ALA A 385 17.47 13.70 -6.23
N VAL A 386 18.16 14.74 -5.77
CA VAL A 386 17.78 15.54 -4.58
C VAL A 386 16.85 16.66 -4.99
#